data_007fd1fbf98d8744ff933ffc06a35122
#
_entry.id   007fd1fbf98d8744ff933ffc06a35122
#
_cell.length_a   1.000
_cell.length_b   1.000
_cell.length_c   1.000
_cell.angle_alpha   90.00
_cell.angle_beta   90.00
_cell.angle_gamma   90.00
#
_symmetry.space_group_name_H-M   'P 1'
#
loop_
_entity.id
_entity.type
_entity.pdbx_description
1 polymer ?
#
loop_
_entity_poly.entity_id
_entity_poly.type
_entity_poly.pdbx_seq_one_letter_code
_entity_poly.pdbx_strand_id
1 'polypeptide(L)'
;MFEVSVIIPTFNESQNILRVINEIENALKNFDYEIIVVDDNSPDGTADTVKKYTTSNSRVSCIKRTWKKGLSSAVVEVTHYLQKNIFV
;
A
#
# COMPACT_ATOMS: atom_id res chain seq x y z
N MET A 1 8.90 4.60 15.17
CA MET A 1 7.47 4.28 14.94
C MET A 1 6.82 5.38 14.12
N PHE A 2 6.00 5.00 13.15
CA PHE A 2 5.32 5.98 12.32
C PHE A 2 4.10 6.55 13.02
N GLU A 3 3.85 7.83 12.79
CA GLU A 3 2.64 8.48 13.30
C GLU A 3 1.40 8.04 12.53
N VAL A 4 1.57 7.76 11.23
CA VAL A 4 0.46 7.39 10.35
C VAL A 4 0.88 6.19 9.52
N SER A 5 0.03 5.19 9.46
CA SER A 5 0.21 4.04 8.58
C SER A 5 -1.00 3.98 7.64
N VAL A 6 -0.75 4.08 6.34
CA VAL A 6 -1.79 4.07 5.33
C VAL A 6 -1.79 2.72 4.62
N ILE A 7 -2.93 2.07 4.63
CA ILE A 7 -3.10 0.77 3.97
C ILE A 7 -3.91 0.99 2.70
N ILE A 8 -3.33 0.59 1.56
CA ILE A 8 -4.00 0.73 0.27
C ILE A 8 -4.23 -0.66 -0.32
N PRO A 9 -5.44 -1.20 -0.20
CA PRO A 9 -5.75 -2.45 -0.91
C PRO A 9 -5.93 -2.16 -2.40
N THR A 10 -5.31 -2.97 -3.25
CA THR A 10 -5.35 -2.74 -4.69
C THR A 10 -5.73 -3.99 -5.46
N PHE A 11 -6.39 -3.76 -6.58
CA PHE A 11 -6.59 -4.75 -7.62
C PHE A 11 -6.71 -4.04 -8.96
N ASN A 12 -5.79 -4.34 -9.89
CA ASN A 12 -5.74 -3.74 -11.24
C ASN A 12 -5.65 -2.21 -11.21
N GLU A 13 -4.68 -1.69 -10.46
CA GLU A 13 -4.46 -0.25 -10.32
C GLU A 13 -3.12 0.22 -10.86
N SER A 14 -2.47 -0.55 -11.75
CA SER A 14 -1.11 -0.25 -12.19
C SER A 14 -0.97 1.14 -12.81
N GLN A 15 -2.02 1.65 -13.46
CA GLN A 15 -1.97 2.96 -14.10
C GLN A 15 -2.19 4.12 -13.15
N ASN A 16 -2.77 3.86 -11.98
CA ASN A 16 -3.15 4.92 -11.05
C ASN A 16 -2.41 4.88 -9.72
N ILE A 17 -1.82 3.73 -9.37
CA ILE A 17 -1.33 3.53 -8.00
C ILE A 17 -0.21 4.51 -7.63
N LEU A 18 0.71 4.80 -8.53
CA LEU A 18 1.80 5.73 -8.21
C LEU A 18 1.28 7.15 -8.01
N ARG A 19 0.28 7.56 -8.78
CA ARG A 19 -0.35 8.87 -8.59
C ARG A 19 -1.02 8.96 -7.23
N VAL A 20 -1.74 7.91 -6.83
CA VAL A 20 -2.39 7.87 -5.52
C VAL A 20 -1.35 7.94 -4.41
N ILE A 21 -0.28 7.15 -4.52
CA ILE A 21 0.79 7.18 -3.52
C ILE A 21 1.39 8.58 -3.41
N ASN A 22 1.69 9.22 -4.55
CA ASN A 22 2.27 10.55 -4.54
C ASN A 22 1.34 11.58 -3.90
N GLU A 23 0.05 11.49 -4.15
CA GLU A 23 -0.93 12.40 -3.54
C GLU A 23 -0.97 12.22 -2.02
N ILE A 24 -0.92 10.97 -1.56
CA ILE A 24 -0.90 10.69 -0.12
C ILE A 24 0.39 11.19 0.51
N GLU A 25 1.53 10.95 -0.12
CA GLU A 25 2.81 11.43 0.39
C GLU A 25 2.85 12.95 0.50
N ASN A 26 2.29 13.63 -0.50
CA ASN A 26 2.22 15.09 -0.44
C ASN A 26 1.33 15.56 0.71
N ALA A 27 0.21 14.90 0.94
CA ALA A 27 -0.69 15.26 2.05
C ALA A 27 -0.06 14.99 3.41
N LEU A 28 0.80 13.99 3.52
CA LEU A 28 1.40 13.56 4.78
C LEU A 28 2.84 14.02 4.97
N LYS A 29 3.32 14.93 4.15
CA LYS A 29 4.75 15.30 4.13
C LYS A 29 5.26 15.86 5.46
N ASN A 30 4.37 16.37 6.32
CA ASN A 30 4.73 16.90 7.62
C ASN A 30 4.58 15.87 8.75
N PHE A 31 4.27 14.64 8.41
CA PHE A 31 4.10 13.55 9.37
C PHE A 31 5.15 12.47 9.14
N ASP A 32 5.41 11.69 10.16
CA ASP A 32 6.20 10.49 10.01
C ASP A 32 5.24 9.36 9.60
N TYR A 33 5.26 8.98 8.33
CA TYR A 33 4.26 8.08 7.76
C TYR A 33 4.90 6.89 7.05
N GLU A 34 4.11 5.84 6.91
CA GLU A 34 4.39 4.74 6.01
C GLU A 34 3.16 4.43 5.17
N ILE A 35 3.38 3.90 3.98
CA ILE A 35 2.32 3.45 3.08
C ILE A 35 2.56 1.99 2.76
N ILE A 36 1.54 1.17 2.96
CA ILE A 36 1.60 -0.25 2.66
C ILE A 36 0.54 -0.57 1.62
N VAL A 37 0.99 -0.94 0.43
CA VAL A 37 0.09 -1.38 -0.64
C VAL A 37 -0.09 -2.88 -0.48
N VAL A 38 -1.33 -3.32 -0.39
CA VAL A 38 -1.67 -4.73 -0.29
C VAL A 38 -2.37 -5.13 -1.58
N ASP A 39 -1.62 -5.74 -2.48
CA ASP A 39 -2.12 -6.09 -3.80
C ASP A 39 -2.69 -7.50 -3.81
N ASP A 40 -3.92 -7.63 -4.29
CA ASP A 40 -4.63 -8.90 -4.31
C ASP A 40 -4.36 -9.65 -5.61
N ASN A 41 -3.08 -9.87 -5.89
CA ASN A 41 -2.59 -10.63 -7.05
C ASN A 41 -3.10 -10.07 -8.37
N SER A 42 -2.91 -8.78 -8.59
CA SER A 42 -3.36 -8.10 -9.82
C SER A 42 -2.64 -8.64 -11.05
N PRO A 43 -3.37 -9.04 -12.08
CA PRO A 43 -2.73 -9.51 -13.31
C PRO A 43 -2.10 -8.40 -14.15
N ASP A 44 -2.42 -7.13 -13.88
CA ASP A 44 -1.92 -6.00 -14.66
C ASP A 44 -0.54 -5.49 -14.23
N GLY A 45 0.10 -6.15 -13.25
CA GLY A 45 1.42 -5.75 -12.79
C GLY A 45 1.42 -4.66 -11.73
N THR A 46 0.31 -4.43 -11.04
CA THR A 46 0.23 -3.40 -9.99
C THR A 46 1.32 -3.58 -8.94
N ALA A 47 1.49 -4.80 -8.41
CA ALA A 47 2.50 -5.05 -7.39
C ALA A 47 3.91 -4.76 -7.88
N ASP A 48 4.22 -5.15 -9.12
CA ASP A 48 5.54 -4.91 -9.69
C ASP A 48 5.81 -3.42 -9.85
N THR A 49 4.79 -2.67 -10.24
CA THR A 49 4.89 -1.21 -10.36
C THR A 49 5.23 -0.58 -9.02
N VAL A 50 4.55 -0.99 -7.97
CA VAL A 50 4.80 -0.46 -6.63
C VAL A 50 6.17 -0.91 -6.13
N LYS A 51 6.55 -2.16 -6.34
CA LYS A 51 7.85 -2.67 -5.89
C LYS A 51 9.01 -1.91 -6.51
N LYS A 52 8.91 -1.53 -7.77
CA LYS A 52 9.93 -0.68 -8.39
C LYS A 52 10.04 0.67 -7.68
N TYR A 53 8.92 1.24 -7.33
CA TYR A 53 8.89 2.51 -6.62
C TYR A 53 9.52 2.40 -5.23
N THR A 54 9.34 1.27 -4.55
CA THR A 54 9.88 1.07 -3.20
C THR A 54 11.40 1.02 -3.16
N THR A 55 12.05 0.74 -4.28
CA THR A 55 13.53 0.69 -4.31
C THR A 55 14.16 2.04 -3.99
N SER A 56 13.45 3.13 -4.24
CA SER A 56 13.93 4.48 -3.97
C SER A 56 13.13 5.20 -2.89
N ASN A 57 12.19 4.50 -2.22
CA ASN A 57 11.35 5.14 -1.22
C ASN A 57 11.08 4.19 -0.06
N SER A 58 11.76 4.40 1.06
CA SER A 58 11.67 3.52 2.21
C SER A 58 10.36 3.63 2.98
N ARG A 59 9.54 4.65 2.69
CA ARG A 59 8.24 4.83 3.36
C ARG A 59 7.13 4.01 2.73
N VAL A 60 7.36 3.44 1.55
CA VAL A 60 6.36 2.69 0.81
C VAL A 60 6.79 1.24 0.71
N SER A 61 5.88 0.34 0.99
CA SER A 61 6.10 -1.10 0.84
C SER A 61 4.90 -1.73 0.14
N CYS A 62 5.11 -2.94 -0.37
CA CYS A 62 4.06 -3.65 -1.09
C CYS A 62 4.03 -5.10 -0.64
N ILE A 63 2.85 -5.58 -0.33
CA ILE A 63 2.58 -6.99 -0.05
C ILE A 63 1.71 -7.51 -1.18
N LYS A 64 2.16 -8.54 -1.85
CA LYS A 64 1.38 -9.18 -2.91
C LYS A 64 0.77 -10.45 -2.34
N ARG A 65 -0.55 -10.54 -2.37
CA ARG A 65 -1.26 -11.72 -1.90
C ARG A 65 -1.52 -12.64 -3.08
N THR A 66 -1.17 -13.90 -2.91
CA THR A 66 -1.31 -14.90 -3.98
C THR A 66 -2.47 -15.86 -3.75
N TRP A 67 -3.03 -15.88 -2.55
CA TRP A 67 -4.20 -16.72 -2.27
C TRP A 67 -5.47 -15.90 -2.49
N LYS A 68 -6.54 -16.61 -2.84
CA LYS A 68 -7.80 -15.97 -3.20
C LYS A 68 -8.60 -15.59 -1.97
N LYS A 69 -8.54 -14.32 -1.62
CA LYS A 69 -9.39 -13.71 -0.59
C LYS A 69 -9.69 -12.29 -1.01
N GLY A 70 -10.76 -11.71 -0.51
CA GLY A 70 -11.15 -10.37 -0.87
C GLY A 70 -10.20 -9.32 -0.28
N LEU A 71 -10.32 -8.09 -0.76
CA LEU A 71 -9.48 -6.98 -0.31
C LEU A 71 -9.67 -6.72 1.18
N SER A 72 -10.88 -6.91 1.71
CA SER A 72 -11.13 -6.73 3.13
C SER A 72 -10.31 -7.72 3.98
N SER A 73 -10.14 -8.95 3.51
CA SER A 73 -9.29 -9.91 4.19
C SER A 73 -7.83 -9.49 4.16
N ALA A 74 -7.37 -8.91 3.06
CA ALA A 74 -6.01 -8.39 2.97
C ALA A 74 -5.78 -7.28 3.97
N VAL A 75 -6.73 -6.37 4.11
CA VAL A 75 -6.65 -5.27 5.08
C VAL A 75 -6.58 -5.81 6.50
N VAL A 76 -7.47 -6.75 6.86
CA VAL A 76 -7.48 -7.34 8.19
C VAL A 76 -6.14 -8.02 8.50
N GLU A 77 -5.58 -8.71 7.52
CA GLU A 77 -4.31 -9.41 7.69
C GLU A 77 -3.17 -8.45 8.01
N VAL A 78 -3.13 -7.32 7.30
CA VAL A 78 -2.11 -6.31 7.54
C VAL A 78 -2.28 -5.65 8.90
N THR A 79 -3.51 -5.40 9.34
CA THR A 79 -3.76 -4.74 10.61
C THR A 79 -3.29 -5.54 11.82
N HIS A 80 -3.03 -6.83 11.68
CA HIS A 80 -2.38 -7.60 12.75
C HIS A 80 -0.99 -7.07 13.08
N TYR A 81 -0.32 -6.43 12.14
CA TYR A 81 1.03 -5.92 12.32
C TYR A 81 1.10 -4.43 12.63
N LEU A 82 -0.02 -3.74 12.49
CA LEU A 82 -0.07 -2.29 12.66
C LEU A 82 -1.01 -1.93 13.81
N GLN A 83 -0.64 -0.89 14.54
CA GLN A 83 -1.45 -0.48 15.69
C GLN A 83 -2.36 0.70 15.37
N LYS A 84 -1.98 1.53 14.43
CA LYS A 84 -2.78 2.66 13.98
C LYS A 84 -2.78 2.68 12.48
N ASN A 85 -3.96 2.64 11.89
CA ASN A 85 -4.10 2.51 10.46
C ASN A 85 -5.11 3.47 9.90
N ILE A 86 -4.85 3.93 8.68
CA ILE A 86 -5.82 4.64 7.86
C ILE A 86 -6.01 3.78 6.62
N PHE A 87 -7.26 3.45 6.32
CA PHE A 87 -7.58 2.61 5.18
C PHE A 87 -8.05 3.48 4.02
N VAL A 88 -7.53 3.19 2.84
CA VAL A 88 -7.83 3.94 1.63
C VAL A 88 -8.48 3.05 0.59
#